data_38e73459fc4c97c1d16a8ae609dd276c
#
_entry.id   38e73459fc4c97c1d16a8ae609dd276c
#
_cell.length_a   1.000
_cell.length_b   1.000
_cell.length_c   1.000
_cell.angle_alpha   90.00
_cell.angle_beta   90.00
_cell.angle_gamma   90.00
#
_symmetry.space_group_name_H-M   'P 1'
#
loop_
_entity.id
_entity.type
_entity.pdbx_description
1 polymer ?
#
loop_
_entity_poly.entity_id
_entity_poly.type
_entity_poly.pdbx_seq_one_letter_code
_entity_poly.pdbx_strand_id
1 'polypeptide(L)'
;MERNEKLCALSAPLLAWYDKNKRLLPWRENADPYRVWVSEIMLQQTRVEAAKDHYVRFLRELPSVSALAACPEEKLLKLWEGLGYYSRAKNMQRAAKEIAARGGFPDTAEELEKLPGIGKYTAGAIASIAFGRPSPAVDGNVVRVLSRISGDAEPQEILRGRYFAELTPAYPQGRCGDFTQSLMELGATVCTPASPKCLLCPVCGICETKSDALPAKKQKPARRETEMTVFLFANERGFWLGKRGAGVLAGMAEFYNADGRMNEREATNFLRGAGLTDFSIGKAGGHKHVFTHLVWHMTAYTVRTEENLAALPAFSSLRFYAKKEAEERVSVPSAFRWCYKYL
;
A
#
# COMPACT_ATOMS: atom_id res chain seq x y z
N MET A 1 -31.90 7.84 -21.74
CA MET A 1 -30.74 8.75 -21.53
C MET A 1 -29.51 8.07 -22.09
N GLU A 2 -28.85 8.70 -23.01
CA GLU A 2 -27.61 8.16 -23.55
C GLU A 2 -26.51 8.10 -22.49
N ARG A 3 -25.48 7.29 -22.73
CA ARG A 3 -24.40 7.03 -21.74
C ARG A 3 -23.70 8.31 -21.27
N ASN A 4 -23.30 9.16 -22.23
CA ASN A 4 -22.63 10.42 -21.90
C ASN A 4 -23.54 11.39 -21.13
N GLU A 5 -24.82 11.44 -21.45
CA GLU A 5 -25.81 12.22 -20.72
C GLU A 5 -25.92 11.75 -19.26
N LYS A 6 -25.92 10.43 -19.02
CA LYS A 6 -25.92 9.87 -17.67
C LYS A 6 -24.69 10.29 -16.88
N LEU A 7 -23.49 10.20 -17.48
CA LEU A 7 -22.26 10.59 -16.80
C LEU A 7 -22.26 12.08 -16.45
N CYS A 8 -22.70 12.95 -17.35
CA CYS A 8 -22.84 14.38 -17.10
C CYS A 8 -23.90 14.71 -16.02
N ALA A 9 -24.97 13.93 -15.96
CA ALA A 9 -26.03 14.09 -14.96
C ALA A 9 -25.60 13.69 -13.53
N LEU A 10 -24.44 13.07 -13.35
CA LEU A 10 -23.93 12.65 -12.03
C LEU A 10 -23.49 13.81 -11.15
N SER A 11 -22.92 14.86 -11.71
CA SER A 11 -22.19 15.88 -10.96
C SER A 11 -23.04 16.61 -9.93
N ALA A 12 -24.20 17.12 -10.31
CA ALA A 12 -25.06 17.90 -9.42
C ALA A 12 -25.59 17.10 -8.22
N PRO A 13 -26.24 15.92 -8.38
CA PRO A 13 -26.72 15.14 -7.23
C PRO A 13 -25.58 14.58 -6.36
N LEU A 14 -24.44 14.20 -6.96
CA LEU A 14 -23.28 13.73 -6.20
C LEU A 14 -22.67 14.83 -5.34
N LEU A 15 -22.50 16.03 -5.88
CA LEU A 15 -21.94 17.16 -5.12
C LEU A 15 -22.87 17.59 -3.99
N ALA A 16 -24.19 17.69 -4.24
CA ALA A 16 -25.17 18.03 -3.21
C ALA A 16 -25.18 16.99 -2.06
N TRP A 17 -25.02 15.71 -2.40
CA TRP A 17 -24.91 14.64 -1.42
C TRP A 17 -23.55 14.69 -0.68
N TYR A 18 -22.44 14.89 -1.40
CA TYR A 18 -21.10 14.93 -0.86
C TYR A 18 -20.93 16.03 0.18
N ASP A 19 -21.45 17.22 -0.08
CA ASP A 19 -21.41 18.36 0.85
C ASP A 19 -22.01 18.02 2.23
N LYS A 20 -23.03 17.15 2.25
CA LYS A 20 -23.74 16.75 3.48
C LYS A 20 -23.20 15.49 4.14
N ASN A 21 -22.57 14.60 3.37
CA ASN A 21 -22.29 13.22 3.82
C ASN A 21 -20.80 12.83 3.80
N LYS A 22 -19.92 13.71 3.31
CA LYS A 22 -18.48 13.42 3.26
C LYS A 22 -17.92 13.17 4.65
N ARG A 23 -17.14 12.10 4.79
CA ARG A 23 -16.40 11.84 6.04
C ARG A 23 -15.34 12.91 6.26
N LEU A 24 -15.16 13.33 7.51
CA LEU A 24 -14.05 14.19 7.93
C LEU A 24 -12.78 13.33 7.97
N LEU A 25 -11.87 13.57 7.03
CA LEU A 25 -10.63 12.83 6.88
C LEU A 25 -9.46 13.82 6.86
N PRO A 26 -8.33 13.52 7.54
CA PRO A 26 -7.20 14.46 7.65
C PRO A 26 -6.66 14.96 6.30
N TRP A 27 -6.75 14.15 5.27
CA TRP A 27 -6.30 14.52 3.91
C TRP A 27 -7.31 15.30 3.08
N ARG A 28 -8.46 15.65 3.67
CA ARG A 28 -9.50 16.51 3.06
C ARG A 28 -9.56 17.92 3.63
N GLU A 29 -8.68 18.24 4.59
CA GLU A 29 -8.63 19.56 5.24
C GLU A 29 -8.19 20.66 4.26
N ASN A 30 -7.32 20.33 3.33
CA ASN A 30 -6.88 21.23 2.27
C ASN A 30 -6.51 20.46 1.00
N ALA A 31 -6.34 21.20 -0.10
CA ALA A 31 -6.03 20.67 -1.42
C ALA A 31 -4.52 20.77 -1.77
N ASP A 32 -3.62 20.81 -0.77
CA ASP A 32 -2.19 20.83 -1.00
C ASP A 32 -1.73 19.58 -1.78
N PRO A 33 -1.03 19.71 -2.92
CA PRO A 33 -0.71 18.60 -3.79
C PRO A 33 0.18 17.54 -3.13
N TYR A 34 1.08 17.94 -2.22
CA TYR A 34 1.88 16.99 -1.46
C TYR A 34 1.02 16.15 -0.53
N ARG A 35 0.11 16.79 0.19
CA ARG A 35 -0.81 16.13 1.13
C ARG A 35 -1.77 15.18 0.43
N VAL A 36 -2.33 15.62 -0.69
CA VAL A 36 -3.19 14.76 -1.55
C VAL A 36 -2.39 13.56 -2.04
N TRP A 37 -1.21 13.77 -2.59
CA TRP A 37 -0.36 12.69 -3.08
C TRP A 37 0.00 11.67 -1.99
N VAL A 38 0.42 12.13 -0.80
CA VAL A 38 0.74 11.24 0.33
C VAL A 38 -0.46 10.37 0.69
N SER A 39 -1.65 10.96 0.80
CA SER A 39 -2.87 10.20 1.12
C SER A 39 -3.22 9.18 0.04
N GLU A 40 -3.16 9.57 -1.24
CA GLU A 40 -3.48 8.68 -2.34
C GLU A 40 -2.55 7.45 -2.40
N ILE A 41 -1.26 7.65 -2.15
CA ILE A 41 -0.32 6.53 -2.10
C ILE A 41 -0.53 5.67 -0.85
N MET A 42 -0.80 6.25 0.32
CA MET A 42 -1.05 5.50 1.55
C MET A 42 -2.33 4.66 1.46
N LEU A 43 -3.38 5.16 0.82
CA LEU A 43 -4.66 4.48 0.66
C LEU A 43 -4.64 3.34 -0.36
N GLN A 44 -3.60 3.25 -1.20
CA GLN A 44 -3.46 2.09 -2.08
C GLN A 44 -3.38 0.79 -1.27
N GLN A 45 -4.41 -0.06 -1.38
CA GLN A 45 -4.52 -1.35 -0.68
C GLN A 45 -4.45 -1.25 0.86
N THR A 46 -4.69 -0.07 1.43
CA THR A 46 -4.74 0.17 2.88
C THR A 46 -6.13 0.68 3.25
N ARG A 47 -6.67 0.18 4.34
CA ARG A 47 -7.97 0.65 4.85
C ARG A 47 -7.84 2.06 5.41
N VAL A 48 -8.87 2.89 5.23
CA VAL A 48 -8.91 4.29 5.68
C VAL A 48 -8.52 4.43 7.16
N GLU A 49 -9.09 3.61 8.04
CA GLU A 49 -8.80 3.69 9.48
C GLU A 49 -7.33 3.41 9.81
N ALA A 50 -6.71 2.46 9.12
CA ALA A 50 -5.29 2.17 9.32
C ALA A 50 -4.38 3.27 8.73
N ALA A 51 -4.83 3.99 7.71
CA ALA A 51 -4.04 5.05 7.09
C ALA A 51 -4.03 6.35 7.88
N LYS A 52 -5.07 6.67 8.68
CA LYS A 52 -5.21 7.95 9.38
C LYS A 52 -4.01 8.30 10.26
N ASP A 53 -3.67 7.41 11.19
CA ASP A 53 -2.58 7.67 12.13
C ASP A 53 -1.22 7.71 11.44
N HIS A 54 -1.04 6.84 10.42
CA HIS A 54 0.17 6.86 9.60
C HIS A 54 0.34 8.17 8.83
N TYR A 55 -0.74 8.68 8.25
CA TYR A 55 -0.75 9.95 7.51
C TYR A 55 -0.37 11.14 8.40
N VAL A 56 -1.03 11.26 9.56
CA VAL A 56 -0.75 12.35 10.50
C VAL A 56 0.69 12.30 10.99
N ARG A 57 1.17 11.12 11.38
CA ARG A 57 2.56 10.92 11.81
C ARG A 57 3.56 11.22 10.70
N PHE A 58 3.27 10.76 9.47
CA PHE A 58 4.14 10.96 8.33
C PHE A 58 4.31 12.44 7.97
N LEU A 59 3.22 13.20 7.93
CA LEU A 59 3.26 14.63 7.63
C LEU A 59 3.88 15.47 8.75
N ARG A 60 3.79 15.02 10.00
CA ARG A 60 4.53 15.66 11.11
C ARG A 60 6.03 15.53 10.93
N GLU A 61 6.51 14.35 10.55
CA GLU A 61 7.94 14.05 10.37
C GLU A 61 8.50 14.54 9.03
N LEU A 62 7.67 14.54 7.99
CA LEU A 62 8.01 14.90 6.63
C LEU A 62 6.95 15.87 6.08
N PRO A 63 6.98 17.14 6.50
CA PRO A 63 5.89 18.09 6.22
C PRO A 63 5.87 18.60 4.77
N SER A 64 6.89 18.33 3.97
CA SER A 64 7.03 18.85 2.59
C SER A 64 7.70 17.84 1.67
N VAL A 65 7.57 18.09 0.35
CA VAL A 65 8.28 17.34 -0.70
C VAL A 65 9.79 17.35 -0.46
N SER A 66 10.36 18.52 -0.09
CA SER A 66 11.79 18.65 0.16
C SER A 66 12.23 17.82 1.38
N ALA A 67 11.42 17.80 2.43
CA ALA A 67 11.68 16.95 3.60
C ALA A 67 11.67 15.46 3.24
N LEU A 68 10.71 15.03 2.40
CA LEU A 68 10.65 13.65 1.91
C LEU A 68 11.83 13.31 0.99
N ALA A 69 12.21 14.24 0.10
CA ALA A 69 13.34 14.06 -0.82
C ALA A 69 14.67 13.86 -0.08
N ALA A 70 14.89 14.62 1.00
CA ALA A 70 16.10 14.59 1.81
C ALA A 70 16.10 13.48 2.90
N CYS A 71 14.97 12.82 3.14
CA CYS A 71 14.84 11.83 4.22
C CYS A 71 15.76 10.62 3.97
N PRO A 72 16.54 10.15 4.95
CA PRO A 72 17.24 8.88 4.84
C PRO A 72 16.27 7.72 4.59
N GLU A 73 16.63 6.79 3.68
CA GLU A 73 15.75 5.68 3.29
C GLU A 73 15.29 4.84 4.50
N GLU A 74 16.19 4.60 5.45
CA GLU A 74 15.89 3.83 6.67
C GLU A 74 14.80 4.51 7.51
N LYS A 75 14.90 5.83 7.73
CA LYS A 75 13.86 6.62 8.42
C LYS A 75 12.54 6.58 7.67
N LEU A 76 12.56 6.72 6.34
CA LEU A 76 11.36 6.65 5.51
C LEU A 76 10.67 5.29 5.64
N LEU A 77 11.42 4.20 5.53
CA LEU A 77 10.88 2.85 5.66
C LEU A 77 10.32 2.59 7.08
N LYS A 78 10.95 3.17 8.10
CA LYS A 78 10.44 3.09 9.48
C LYS A 78 9.12 3.85 9.64
N LEU A 79 8.99 5.04 9.08
CA LEU A 79 7.72 5.80 9.06
C LEU A 79 6.61 5.08 8.30
N TRP A 80 6.98 4.28 7.28
CA TRP A 80 6.05 3.51 6.45
C TRP A 80 5.68 2.15 7.04
N GLU A 81 6.33 1.76 8.14
CA GLU A 81 6.16 0.46 8.77
C GLU A 81 4.69 0.21 9.15
N GLY A 82 4.16 -0.95 8.73
CA GLY A 82 2.76 -1.33 8.95
C GLY A 82 1.83 -1.10 7.75
N LEU A 83 2.18 -0.23 6.80
CA LEU A 83 1.38 0.02 5.59
C LEU A 83 1.61 -1.04 4.49
N GLY A 84 2.71 -1.77 4.54
CA GLY A 84 3.09 -2.74 3.51
C GLY A 84 3.45 -2.10 2.17
N TYR A 85 3.77 -2.95 1.15
CA TYR A 85 4.13 -2.47 -0.19
C TYR A 85 5.16 -1.33 -0.16
N TYR A 86 6.29 -1.56 0.47
CA TYR A 86 7.34 -0.58 0.73
C TYR A 86 7.94 0.06 -0.52
N SER A 87 7.76 -0.58 -1.68
CA SER A 87 8.09 0.03 -2.99
C SER A 87 7.34 1.34 -3.21
N ARG A 88 6.16 1.52 -2.62
CA ARG A 88 5.41 2.79 -2.68
C ARG A 88 6.20 3.92 -2.02
N ALA A 89 6.71 3.69 -0.81
CA ALA A 89 7.52 4.69 -0.10
C ALA A 89 8.81 5.04 -0.87
N LYS A 90 9.51 4.04 -1.42
CA LYS A 90 10.71 4.26 -2.22
C LYS A 90 10.42 5.04 -3.50
N ASN A 91 9.34 4.69 -4.20
CA ASN A 91 8.92 5.44 -5.39
C ASN A 91 8.50 6.87 -5.05
N MET A 92 7.79 7.07 -3.93
CA MET A 92 7.47 8.42 -3.43
C MET A 92 8.73 9.24 -3.19
N GLN A 93 9.76 8.67 -2.57
CA GLN A 93 11.00 9.42 -2.35
C GLN A 93 11.72 9.77 -3.67
N ARG A 94 11.73 8.85 -4.63
CA ARG A 94 12.29 9.13 -5.97
C ARG A 94 11.53 10.25 -6.66
N ALA A 95 10.20 10.18 -6.68
CA ALA A 95 9.37 11.24 -7.23
C ALA A 95 9.54 12.57 -6.47
N ALA A 96 9.67 12.54 -5.14
CA ALA A 96 9.91 13.75 -4.35
C ALA A 96 11.22 14.46 -4.73
N LYS A 97 12.29 13.71 -5.03
CA LYS A 97 13.56 14.25 -5.52
C LYS A 97 13.38 14.95 -6.88
N GLU A 98 12.61 14.34 -7.80
CA GLU A 98 12.33 14.91 -9.11
C GLU A 98 11.43 16.17 -9.00
N ILE A 99 10.40 16.14 -8.16
CA ILE A 99 9.51 17.28 -7.90
C ILE A 99 10.30 18.45 -7.28
N ALA A 100 11.17 18.17 -6.30
CA ALA A 100 12.01 19.19 -5.67
C ALA A 100 13.00 19.80 -6.67
N ALA A 101 13.61 18.97 -7.53
CA ALA A 101 14.56 19.45 -8.55
C ALA A 101 13.91 20.35 -9.62
N ARG A 102 12.62 20.14 -9.93
CA ARG A 102 11.87 20.98 -10.88
C ARG A 102 11.16 22.19 -10.23
N GLY A 103 11.29 22.36 -8.92
CA GLY A 103 10.74 23.50 -8.18
C GLY A 103 9.27 23.39 -7.77
N GLY A 104 8.61 22.25 -8.00
CA GLY A 104 7.22 22.03 -7.60
C GLY A 104 6.52 20.90 -8.33
N PHE A 105 5.28 20.64 -7.94
CA PHE A 105 4.44 19.65 -8.60
C PHE A 105 4.03 20.12 -9.99
N PRO A 106 4.03 19.22 -10.99
CA PRO A 106 3.28 19.44 -12.22
C PRO A 106 1.77 19.48 -11.90
N ASP A 107 1.01 20.25 -12.67
CA ASP A 107 -0.41 20.47 -12.44
C ASP A 107 -1.33 19.71 -13.42
N THR A 108 -0.74 18.96 -14.36
CA THR A 108 -1.48 18.11 -15.32
C THR A 108 -1.28 16.64 -15.04
N ALA A 109 -2.29 15.83 -15.34
CA ALA A 109 -2.21 14.38 -15.14
C ALA A 109 -1.09 13.74 -15.98
N GLU A 110 -0.88 14.22 -17.21
CA GLU A 110 0.13 13.73 -18.13
C GLU A 110 1.55 13.91 -17.60
N GLU A 111 1.85 15.06 -16.97
CA GLU A 111 3.16 15.33 -16.39
C GLU A 111 3.33 14.60 -15.04
N LEU A 112 2.27 14.50 -14.24
CA LEU A 112 2.28 13.74 -13.00
C LEU A 112 2.55 12.26 -13.24
N GLU A 113 1.97 11.67 -14.30
CA GLU A 113 2.14 10.24 -14.63
C GLU A 113 3.58 9.86 -14.99
N LYS A 114 4.42 10.83 -15.40
CA LYS A 114 5.84 10.59 -15.66
C LYS A 114 6.67 10.36 -14.39
N LEU A 115 6.15 10.74 -13.23
CA LEU A 115 6.85 10.62 -11.96
C LEU A 115 6.83 9.16 -11.42
N PRO A 116 7.92 8.71 -10.79
CA PRO A 116 8.02 7.36 -10.24
C PRO A 116 6.87 6.99 -9.29
N GLY A 117 6.15 5.91 -9.60
CA GLY A 117 5.06 5.39 -8.76
C GLY A 117 3.75 6.17 -8.82
N ILE A 118 3.64 7.16 -9.68
CA ILE A 118 2.40 7.87 -9.99
C ILE A 118 1.83 7.29 -11.29
N GLY A 119 0.81 6.47 -11.17
CA GLY A 119 0.07 5.95 -12.32
C GLY A 119 -1.15 6.82 -12.63
N LYS A 120 -1.83 6.49 -13.72
CA LYS A 120 -2.98 7.22 -14.27
C LYS A 120 -4.03 7.62 -13.21
N TYR A 121 -4.38 6.71 -12.31
CA TYR A 121 -5.30 6.99 -11.20
C TYR A 121 -4.78 8.09 -10.27
N THR A 122 -3.56 7.93 -9.74
CA THR A 122 -2.97 8.88 -8.79
C THR A 122 -2.74 10.25 -9.45
N ALA A 123 -2.31 10.25 -10.71
CA ALA A 123 -2.15 11.48 -11.49
C ALA A 123 -3.49 12.23 -11.65
N GLY A 124 -4.55 11.52 -12.03
CA GLY A 124 -5.90 12.10 -12.12
C GLY A 124 -6.41 12.61 -10.77
N ALA A 125 -6.18 11.88 -9.68
CA ALA A 125 -6.58 12.31 -8.34
C ALA A 125 -5.85 13.59 -7.91
N ILE A 126 -4.53 13.67 -8.08
CA ILE A 126 -3.77 14.88 -7.76
C ILE A 126 -4.20 16.05 -8.65
N ALA A 127 -4.29 15.85 -9.97
CA ALA A 127 -4.68 16.90 -10.91
C ALA A 127 -6.08 17.45 -10.62
N SER A 128 -7.04 16.59 -10.29
CA SER A 128 -8.40 17.02 -10.01
C SER A 128 -8.57 17.63 -8.62
N ILE A 129 -7.99 17.01 -7.58
CA ILE A 129 -8.19 17.44 -6.19
C ILE A 129 -7.34 18.65 -5.84
N ALA A 130 -6.05 18.64 -6.22
CA ALA A 130 -5.14 19.72 -5.84
C ALA A 130 -5.12 20.89 -6.84
N PHE A 131 -5.34 20.61 -8.12
CA PHE A 131 -5.22 21.64 -9.17
C PHE A 131 -6.54 21.98 -9.86
N GLY A 132 -7.65 21.33 -9.47
CA GLY A 132 -8.97 21.60 -10.04
C GLY A 132 -9.11 21.24 -11.52
N ARG A 133 -8.22 20.39 -12.05
CA ARG A 133 -8.26 19.96 -13.44
C ARG A 133 -9.38 18.93 -13.68
N PRO A 134 -10.07 18.92 -14.81
CA PRO A 134 -11.08 17.91 -15.15
C PRO A 134 -10.40 16.59 -15.52
N SER A 135 -9.68 16.02 -14.58
CA SER A 135 -8.87 14.79 -14.77
C SER A 135 -9.49 13.61 -14.03
N PRO A 136 -9.95 12.56 -14.74
CA PRO A 136 -10.53 11.39 -14.11
C PRO A 136 -9.57 10.63 -13.21
N ALA A 137 -10.09 10.21 -12.03
CA ALA A 137 -9.42 9.29 -11.12
C ALA A 137 -10.29 8.05 -10.93
N VAL A 138 -9.98 6.98 -11.66
CA VAL A 138 -10.83 5.78 -11.73
C VAL A 138 -10.20 4.63 -10.97
N ASP A 139 -10.56 4.50 -9.69
CA ASP A 139 -10.21 3.35 -8.86
C ASP A 139 -11.25 2.22 -8.96
N GLY A 140 -11.07 1.16 -8.18
CA GLY A 140 -12.04 0.05 -8.14
C GLY A 140 -13.42 0.45 -7.61
N ASN A 141 -13.53 1.48 -6.76
CA ASN A 141 -14.80 2.00 -6.28
C ASN A 141 -15.52 2.76 -7.39
N VAL A 142 -14.82 3.63 -8.10
CA VAL A 142 -15.34 4.41 -9.21
C VAL A 142 -15.78 3.48 -10.35
N VAL A 143 -14.98 2.47 -10.71
CA VAL A 143 -15.40 1.45 -11.71
C VAL A 143 -16.70 0.79 -11.28
N ARG A 144 -16.83 0.38 -10.01
CA ARG A 144 -18.05 -0.26 -9.52
C ARG A 144 -19.25 0.66 -9.54
N VAL A 145 -19.08 1.89 -9.12
CA VAL A 145 -20.16 2.91 -9.14
C VAL A 145 -20.64 3.12 -10.57
N LEU A 146 -19.74 3.42 -11.46
CA LEU A 146 -20.07 3.73 -12.85
C LEU A 146 -20.63 2.51 -13.61
N SER A 147 -20.08 1.31 -13.40
CA SER A 147 -20.60 0.09 -14.02
C SER A 147 -22.05 -0.17 -13.61
N ARG A 148 -22.40 0.07 -12.35
CA ARG A 148 -23.79 -0.09 -11.87
C ARG A 148 -24.73 0.99 -12.40
N ILE A 149 -24.26 2.23 -12.49
CA ILE A 149 -25.05 3.33 -13.04
C ILE A 149 -25.34 3.10 -14.53
N SER A 150 -24.33 2.66 -15.29
CA SER A 150 -24.46 2.46 -16.74
C SER A 150 -24.94 1.05 -17.13
N GLY A 151 -25.04 0.10 -16.20
CA GLY A 151 -25.38 -1.28 -16.51
C GLY A 151 -24.26 -2.08 -17.20
N ASP A 152 -23.00 -1.63 -17.09
CA ASP A 152 -21.85 -2.23 -17.79
C ASP A 152 -21.36 -3.52 -17.14
N ALA A 153 -21.38 -4.61 -17.88
CA ALA A 153 -21.02 -5.94 -17.39
C ALA A 153 -19.62 -6.41 -17.80
N GLU A 154 -18.87 -5.63 -18.54
CA GLU A 154 -17.54 -5.99 -19.00
C GLU A 154 -16.53 -6.10 -17.84
N PRO A 155 -15.38 -6.75 -18.07
CA PRO A 155 -14.31 -6.85 -17.08
C PRO A 155 -13.82 -5.47 -16.59
N GLN A 156 -13.47 -5.38 -15.30
CA GLN A 156 -13.07 -4.12 -14.65
C GLN A 156 -11.92 -3.40 -15.36
N GLU A 157 -10.97 -4.14 -15.95
CA GLU A 157 -9.83 -3.57 -16.67
C GLU A 157 -10.28 -2.80 -17.91
N ILE A 158 -11.24 -3.36 -18.67
CA ILE A 158 -11.84 -2.72 -19.86
C ILE A 158 -12.62 -1.47 -19.42
N LEU A 159 -13.49 -1.63 -18.41
CA LEU A 159 -14.31 -0.54 -17.88
C LEU A 159 -13.46 0.61 -17.34
N ARG A 160 -12.36 0.30 -16.65
CA ARG A 160 -11.45 1.34 -16.16
C ARG A 160 -10.90 2.20 -17.30
N GLY A 161 -10.40 1.57 -18.36
CA GLY A 161 -9.89 2.29 -19.53
C GLY A 161 -10.94 3.19 -20.17
N ARG A 162 -12.16 2.65 -20.33
CA ARG A 162 -13.32 3.37 -20.89
C ARG A 162 -13.70 4.57 -20.03
N TYR A 163 -13.85 4.42 -18.73
CA TYR A 163 -14.25 5.52 -17.84
C TYR A 163 -13.17 6.61 -17.72
N PHE A 164 -11.91 6.27 -17.86
CA PHE A 164 -10.85 7.30 -17.98
C PHE A 164 -11.04 8.17 -19.24
N ALA A 165 -11.56 7.63 -20.33
CA ALA A 165 -11.81 8.39 -21.55
C ALA A 165 -13.14 9.17 -21.51
N GLU A 166 -14.17 8.58 -20.90
CA GLU A 166 -15.54 9.10 -20.99
C GLU A 166 -15.92 10.04 -19.84
N LEU A 167 -15.20 10.04 -18.71
CA LEU A 167 -15.65 10.77 -17.52
C LEU A 167 -15.29 12.27 -17.54
N THR A 168 -14.32 12.70 -18.34
CA THR A 168 -13.84 14.09 -18.38
C THR A 168 -14.97 15.11 -18.60
N PRO A 169 -15.93 14.92 -19.53
CA PRO A 169 -17.03 15.87 -19.76
C PRO A 169 -17.97 16.03 -18.56
N ALA A 170 -17.99 15.07 -17.63
CA ALA A 170 -18.85 15.12 -16.44
C ALA A 170 -18.26 15.99 -15.31
N TYR A 171 -17.00 16.42 -15.43
CA TYR A 171 -16.35 17.21 -14.40
C TYR A 171 -16.92 18.64 -14.33
N PRO A 172 -17.47 19.04 -13.19
CA PRO A 172 -18.03 20.37 -13.03
C PRO A 172 -16.93 21.44 -12.88
N GLN A 173 -17.11 22.58 -13.52
CA GLN A 173 -16.19 23.69 -13.40
C GLN A 173 -16.09 24.16 -11.92
N GLY A 174 -14.87 24.40 -11.43
CA GLY A 174 -14.60 24.89 -10.09
C GLY A 174 -14.73 23.86 -8.96
N ARG A 175 -15.24 22.65 -9.25
CA ARG A 175 -15.42 21.60 -8.22
C ARG A 175 -14.93 20.21 -8.66
N CYS A 176 -13.90 20.16 -9.50
CA CYS A 176 -13.35 18.90 -10.00
C CYS A 176 -12.89 17.95 -8.88
N GLY A 177 -12.18 18.48 -7.88
CA GLY A 177 -11.71 17.69 -6.75
C GLY A 177 -12.85 17.12 -5.89
N ASP A 178 -13.90 17.90 -5.65
CA ASP A 178 -15.07 17.42 -4.94
C ASP A 178 -15.81 16.33 -5.71
N PHE A 179 -15.90 16.46 -7.03
CA PHE A 179 -16.53 15.45 -7.87
C PHE A 179 -15.73 14.13 -7.87
N THR A 180 -14.40 14.19 -8.01
CA THR A 180 -13.52 13.02 -7.86
C THR A 180 -13.74 12.34 -6.50
N GLN A 181 -13.69 13.09 -5.42
CA GLN A 181 -13.85 12.57 -4.07
C GLN A 181 -15.29 12.05 -3.81
N SER A 182 -16.32 12.67 -4.41
CA SER A 182 -17.71 12.23 -4.26
C SER A 182 -17.97 10.85 -4.87
N LEU A 183 -17.39 10.56 -6.02
CA LEU A 183 -17.45 9.22 -6.64
C LEU A 183 -16.79 8.15 -5.76
N MET A 184 -15.61 8.46 -5.22
CA MET A 184 -14.90 7.56 -4.32
C MET A 184 -15.69 7.34 -3.02
N GLU A 185 -16.24 8.42 -2.43
CA GLU A 185 -17.00 8.37 -1.19
C GLU A 185 -18.30 7.59 -1.35
N LEU A 186 -19.02 7.80 -2.45
CA LEU A 186 -20.22 7.04 -2.78
C LEU A 186 -19.91 5.54 -2.84
N GLY A 187 -18.82 5.17 -3.52
CA GLY A 187 -18.37 3.78 -3.59
C GLY A 187 -17.97 3.21 -2.23
N ALA A 188 -17.35 4.01 -1.37
CA ALA A 188 -16.89 3.55 -0.07
C ALA A 188 -18.01 3.38 0.97
N THR A 189 -19.10 4.18 0.89
CA THR A 189 -20.09 4.30 1.97
C THR A 189 -21.51 3.85 1.60
N VAL A 190 -21.89 4.00 0.33
CA VAL A 190 -23.25 3.73 -0.17
C VAL A 190 -23.26 2.61 -1.20
N CYS A 191 -22.56 2.76 -2.32
CA CYS A 191 -22.50 1.79 -3.39
C CYS A 191 -21.43 0.71 -3.10
N THR A 192 -21.56 0.03 -1.96
CA THR A 192 -20.60 -0.98 -1.47
C THR A 192 -20.56 -2.25 -2.34
N PRO A 193 -19.47 -3.06 -2.29
CA PRO A 193 -19.35 -4.28 -3.10
C PRO A 193 -20.48 -5.28 -2.89
N ALA A 194 -20.90 -5.46 -1.64
CA ALA A 194 -22.04 -6.28 -1.28
C ALA A 194 -23.09 -5.39 -0.58
N SER A 195 -24.37 -5.72 -0.75
CA SER A 195 -25.49 -5.01 -0.09
C SER A 195 -25.42 -3.48 -0.24
N PRO A 196 -25.42 -2.92 -1.46
CA PRO A 196 -25.41 -1.49 -1.67
C PRO A 196 -26.67 -0.84 -1.11
N LYS A 197 -26.53 0.35 -0.50
CA LYS A 197 -27.62 1.10 0.12
C LYS A 197 -28.35 1.96 -0.94
N CYS A 198 -28.99 1.33 -1.91
CA CYS A 198 -29.56 2.03 -3.08
C CYS A 198 -30.61 3.10 -2.72
N LEU A 199 -31.37 2.90 -1.64
CA LEU A 199 -32.35 3.89 -1.17
C LEU A 199 -31.73 5.20 -0.65
N LEU A 200 -30.45 5.17 -0.25
CA LEU A 200 -29.68 6.33 0.20
C LEU A 200 -28.81 6.93 -0.92
N CYS A 201 -28.85 6.34 -2.12
CA CYS A 201 -27.97 6.75 -3.20
C CYS A 201 -28.51 7.98 -3.93
N PRO A 202 -27.74 9.08 -4.02
CA PRO A 202 -28.19 10.32 -4.67
C PRO A 202 -28.45 10.16 -6.17
N VAL A 203 -27.90 9.12 -6.78
CA VAL A 203 -28.03 8.84 -8.23
C VAL A 203 -28.86 7.57 -8.52
N CYS A 204 -29.66 7.11 -7.56
CA CYS A 204 -30.49 5.92 -7.71
C CYS A 204 -31.49 6.06 -8.87
N GLY A 205 -31.99 7.27 -9.13
CA GLY A 205 -32.96 7.54 -10.19
C GLY A 205 -32.44 7.27 -11.61
N ILE A 206 -31.12 7.42 -11.82
CA ILE A 206 -30.47 7.19 -13.12
C ILE A 206 -29.66 5.88 -13.16
N CYS A 207 -29.62 5.13 -12.07
CA CYS A 207 -28.87 3.89 -11.98
C CYS A 207 -29.65 2.72 -12.62
N GLU A 208 -29.01 1.96 -13.51
CA GLU A 208 -29.64 0.82 -14.17
C GLU A 208 -29.66 -0.45 -13.34
N THR A 209 -28.60 -0.73 -12.59
CA THR A 209 -28.46 -2.03 -11.92
C THR A 209 -29.21 -2.11 -10.59
N LYS A 210 -29.13 -1.11 -9.73
CA LYS A 210 -29.75 -1.05 -8.37
C LYS A 210 -29.53 -2.32 -7.53
N SER A 211 -28.39 -2.98 -7.70
CA SER A 211 -28.00 -4.23 -7.02
C SER A 211 -26.48 -4.35 -6.91
N ASP A 212 -25.99 -5.48 -6.39
CA ASP A 212 -24.55 -5.81 -6.33
C ASP A 212 -24.08 -6.72 -7.47
N ALA A 213 -24.89 -6.89 -8.53
CA ALA A 213 -24.59 -7.78 -9.67
C ALA A 213 -23.35 -7.34 -10.45
N LEU A 214 -23.08 -6.04 -10.50
CA LEU A 214 -21.96 -5.47 -11.27
C LEU A 214 -20.91 -4.81 -10.37
N PRO A 215 -19.67 -4.71 -10.84
CA PRO A 215 -19.09 -5.36 -12.03
C PRO A 215 -18.91 -6.87 -11.84
N ALA A 216 -18.69 -7.60 -12.94
CA ALA A 216 -18.41 -9.05 -12.88
C ALA A 216 -17.22 -9.33 -11.93
N LYS A 217 -17.40 -10.30 -11.03
CA LYS A 217 -16.36 -10.66 -10.06
C LYS A 217 -15.23 -11.39 -10.77
N LYS A 218 -14.01 -10.86 -10.68
CA LYS A 218 -12.82 -11.54 -11.18
C LYS A 218 -12.50 -12.74 -10.30
N GLN A 219 -12.26 -13.89 -10.91
CA GLN A 219 -11.67 -15.03 -10.20
C GLN A 219 -10.26 -14.66 -9.75
N LYS A 220 -10.00 -14.82 -8.45
CA LYS A 220 -8.65 -14.58 -7.92
C LYS A 220 -7.76 -15.77 -8.31
N PRO A 221 -6.58 -15.52 -8.89
CA PRO A 221 -5.61 -16.59 -9.15
C PRO A 221 -5.22 -17.27 -7.82
N ALA A 222 -4.92 -18.55 -7.89
CA ALA A 222 -4.38 -19.29 -6.76
C ALA A 222 -3.07 -18.64 -6.30
N ARG A 223 -2.89 -18.54 -4.97
CA ARG A 223 -1.64 -18.04 -4.41
C ARG A 223 -0.57 -19.10 -4.50
N ARG A 224 0.65 -18.71 -4.84
CA ARG A 224 1.82 -19.58 -4.72
C ARG A 224 2.11 -19.79 -3.24
N GLU A 225 2.31 -21.02 -2.81
CA GLU A 225 2.73 -21.34 -1.44
C GLU A 225 4.21 -21.68 -1.43
N THR A 226 4.95 -21.19 -0.45
CA THR A 226 6.38 -21.46 -0.22
C THR A 226 6.63 -21.72 1.25
N GLU A 227 7.52 -22.65 1.52
CA GLU A 227 8.00 -22.95 2.85
C GLU A 227 9.34 -22.25 3.10
N MET A 228 9.59 -21.85 4.34
CA MET A 228 10.79 -21.14 4.74
C MET A 228 11.18 -21.52 6.17
N THR A 229 12.46 -21.73 6.39
CA THR A 229 13.01 -21.90 7.73
C THR A 229 13.72 -20.61 8.16
N VAL A 230 13.38 -20.09 9.33
CA VAL A 230 13.89 -18.83 9.89
C VAL A 230 14.78 -19.15 11.10
N PHE A 231 15.96 -18.54 11.15
CA PHE A 231 16.92 -18.70 12.23
C PHE A 231 17.02 -17.40 13.03
N LEU A 232 16.68 -17.46 14.30
CA LEU A 232 16.65 -16.33 15.22
C LEU A 232 17.93 -16.32 16.04
N PHE A 233 18.97 -15.67 15.51
CA PHE A 233 20.20 -15.44 16.24
C PHE A 233 19.96 -14.32 17.26
N ALA A 234 19.99 -14.66 18.56
CA ALA A 234 19.70 -13.71 19.63
C ALA A 234 20.48 -14.05 20.90
N ASN A 235 20.75 -13.01 21.70
CA ASN A 235 21.22 -13.10 23.07
C ASN A 235 20.44 -12.12 23.96
N GLU A 236 20.83 -11.99 25.22
CA GLU A 236 20.16 -11.11 26.19
C GLU A 236 20.18 -9.62 25.79
N ARG A 237 21.17 -9.19 24.99
CA ARG A 237 21.39 -7.80 24.59
C ARG A 237 20.61 -7.41 23.32
N GLY A 238 20.33 -8.39 22.42
CA GLY A 238 19.69 -8.12 21.15
C GLY A 238 19.71 -9.32 20.19
N PHE A 239 19.58 -9.04 18.92
CA PHE A 239 19.46 -10.04 17.86
C PHE A 239 20.07 -9.57 16.56
N TRP A 240 20.30 -10.51 15.64
CA TRP A 240 20.89 -10.25 14.32
C TRP A 240 19.82 -10.20 13.24
N LEU A 241 19.92 -9.19 12.39
CA LEU A 241 19.10 -9.01 11.21
C LEU A 241 20.00 -8.82 9.98
N GLY A 242 19.55 -9.36 8.86
CA GLY A 242 20.10 -9.08 7.54
C GLY A 242 19.22 -8.11 6.74
N LYS A 243 19.70 -7.73 5.57
CA LYS A 243 18.93 -6.99 4.58
C LYS A 243 18.55 -7.91 3.44
N ARG A 244 17.23 -8.05 3.19
CA ARG A 244 16.72 -8.92 2.14
C ARG A 244 17.15 -8.44 0.76
N GLY A 245 17.80 -9.32 -0.01
CA GLY A 245 18.41 -8.96 -1.29
C GLY A 245 17.39 -8.73 -2.40
N ALA A 246 16.50 -9.70 -2.63
CA ALA A 246 15.57 -9.68 -3.78
C ALA A 246 14.18 -10.23 -3.43
N GLY A 247 13.24 -10.08 -4.36
CA GLY A 247 11.90 -10.62 -4.25
C GLY A 247 10.98 -9.79 -3.35
N VAL A 248 9.99 -10.48 -2.75
CA VAL A 248 9.04 -9.84 -1.84
C VAL A 248 9.77 -9.31 -0.61
N LEU A 249 9.51 -8.05 -0.22
CA LEU A 249 10.16 -7.34 0.88
C LEU A 249 11.66 -7.01 0.64
N ALA A 250 12.12 -6.98 -0.61
CA ALA A 250 13.50 -6.63 -0.94
C ALA A 250 13.94 -5.30 -0.31
N GLY A 251 15.16 -5.31 0.27
CA GLY A 251 15.73 -4.16 0.96
C GLY A 251 15.22 -3.93 2.38
N MET A 252 14.30 -4.75 2.88
CA MET A 252 13.82 -4.72 4.27
C MET A 252 14.70 -5.57 5.18
N ALA A 253 14.61 -5.30 6.48
CA ALA A 253 15.26 -6.15 7.47
C ALA A 253 14.57 -7.50 7.58
N GLU A 254 15.35 -8.57 7.69
CA GLU A 254 14.86 -9.92 7.89
C GLU A 254 15.76 -10.71 8.84
N PHE A 255 15.19 -11.73 9.49
CA PHE A 255 15.99 -12.75 10.17
C PHE A 255 16.65 -13.65 9.13
N TYR A 256 17.80 -14.23 9.48
CA TYR A 256 18.43 -15.20 8.59
C TYR A 256 17.46 -16.31 8.26
N ASN A 257 17.35 -16.68 7.00
CA ASN A 257 16.37 -17.64 6.55
C ASN A 257 16.88 -18.44 5.35
N ALA A 258 16.28 -19.61 5.16
CA ALA A 258 16.52 -20.48 4.02
C ALA A 258 15.19 -21.00 3.46
N ASP A 259 15.17 -21.26 2.17
CA ASP A 259 14.03 -21.87 1.50
C ASP A 259 13.80 -23.31 2.00
N GLY A 260 12.54 -23.70 2.05
CA GLY A 260 12.11 -25.01 2.50
C GLY A 260 11.88 -25.11 4.01
N ARG A 261 11.13 -26.14 4.38
CA ARG A 261 10.87 -26.48 5.78
C ARG A 261 11.89 -27.49 6.25
N MET A 262 12.62 -27.16 7.28
CA MET A 262 13.62 -28.02 7.93
C MET A 262 13.11 -28.52 9.28
N ASN A 263 13.34 -29.78 9.60
CA ASN A 263 13.30 -30.27 10.98
C ASN A 263 14.57 -29.83 11.73
N GLU A 264 14.63 -30.06 13.05
CA GLU A 264 15.73 -29.58 13.89
C GLU A 264 17.09 -30.15 13.47
N ARG A 265 17.13 -31.42 13.06
CA ARG A 265 18.37 -32.07 12.59
C ARG A 265 18.85 -31.44 11.27
N GLU A 266 17.93 -31.21 10.33
CA GLU A 266 18.24 -30.57 9.06
C GLU A 266 18.69 -29.12 9.27
N ALA A 267 18.02 -28.38 10.14
CA ALA A 267 18.37 -27.01 10.51
C ALA A 267 19.78 -26.95 11.15
N THR A 268 20.11 -27.90 12.04
CA THR A 268 21.43 -28.02 12.63
C THR A 268 22.51 -28.29 11.56
N ASN A 269 22.25 -29.23 10.65
CA ASN A 269 23.19 -29.55 9.58
C ASN A 269 23.39 -28.38 8.60
N PHE A 270 22.30 -27.63 8.32
CA PHE A 270 22.34 -26.42 7.50
C PHE A 270 23.26 -25.36 8.10
N LEU A 271 23.11 -25.07 9.42
CA LEU A 271 23.96 -24.10 10.10
C LEU A 271 25.43 -24.53 10.17
N ARG A 272 25.69 -25.83 10.40
CA ARG A 272 27.05 -26.38 10.33
C ARG A 272 27.68 -26.23 8.94
N GLY A 273 26.90 -26.53 7.90
CA GLY A 273 27.33 -26.31 6.51
C GLY A 273 27.58 -24.83 6.17
N ALA A 274 26.92 -23.91 6.86
CA ALA A 274 27.16 -22.47 6.78
C ALA A 274 28.38 -21.99 7.57
N GLY A 275 29.09 -22.90 8.28
CA GLY A 275 30.33 -22.63 9.01
C GLY A 275 30.17 -22.38 10.49
N LEU A 276 28.98 -22.53 11.07
CA LEU A 276 28.76 -22.41 12.52
C LEU A 276 29.14 -23.73 13.21
N THR A 277 29.99 -23.68 14.23
CA THR A 277 30.55 -24.87 14.89
C THR A 277 30.08 -25.05 16.31
N ASP A 278 30.02 -23.94 17.08
CA ASP A 278 29.60 -23.94 18.49
C ASP A 278 28.28 -23.18 18.65
N PHE A 279 27.17 -23.92 18.73
CA PHE A 279 25.85 -23.33 18.90
C PHE A 279 24.84 -24.32 19.51
N SER A 280 23.83 -23.76 20.11
CA SER A 280 22.61 -24.49 20.48
C SER A 280 21.43 -24.02 19.63
N ILE A 281 20.56 -24.94 19.28
CA ILE A 281 19.35 -24.68 18.50
C ILE A 281 18.13 -25.19 19.24
N GLY A 282 17.05 -24.43 19.19
CA GLY A 282 15.76 -24.82 19.77
C GLY A 282 14.61 -24.42 18.89
N LYS A 283 13.61 -25.28 18.76
CA LYS A 283 12.40 -24.96 17.96
C LYS A 283 11.62 -23.85 18.62
N ALA A 284 11.45 -22.74 17.92
CA ALA A 284 10.68 -21.58 18.40
C ALA A 284 9.18 -21.73 18.06
N GLY A 285 8.84 -21.93 16.77
CA GLY A 285 7.46 -22.06 16.37
C GLY A 285 7.26 -21.95 14.87
N GLY A 286 6.02 -21.74 14.45
CA GLY A 286 5.67 -21.54 13.04
C GLY A 286 4.68 -20.41 12.84
N HIS A 287 4.65 -19.85 11.63
CA HIS A 287 3.72 -18.80 11.25
C HIS A 287 3.37 -18.89 9.76
N LYS A 288 2.11 -18.58 9.46
CA LYS A 288 1.64 -18.44 8.08
C LYS A 288 1.45 -16.95 7.78
N HIS A 289 2.20 -16.42 6.81
CA HIS A 289 2.02 -15.06 6.33
C HIS A 289 1.45 -15.03 4.92
N VAL A 290 0.39 -14.25 4.71
CA VAL A 290 -0.36 -14.20 3.45
C VAL A 290 -0.14 -12.88 2.76
N PHE A 291 0.50 -12.92 1.59
CA PHE A 291 0.59 -11.80 0.66
C PHE A 291 -0.54 -11.86 -0.39
N THR A 292 -0.60 -10.88 -1.27
CA THR A 292 -1.61 -10.84 -2.34
C THR A 292 -1.52 -12.05 -3.28
N HIS A 293 -0.29 -12.46 -3.66
CA HIS A 293 -0.02 -13.51 -4.66
C HIS A 293 0.80 -14.70 -4.11
N LEU A 294 1.18 -14.64 -2.84
CA LEU A 294 2.11 -15.59 -2.22
C LEU A 294 1.68 -15.87 -0.78
N VAL A 295 1.95 -17.07 -0.31
CA VAL A 295 1.82 -17.48 1.09
C VAL A 295 3.16 -18.05 1.55
N TRP A 296 3.67 -17.54 2.67
CA TRP A 296 4.83 -18.13 3.36
C TRP A 296 4.38 -18.99 4.53
N HIS A 297 4.82 -20.24 4.54
CA HIS A 297 4.74 -21.12 5.69
C HIS A 297 6.13 -21.15 6.34
N MET A 298 6.26 -20.52 7.50
CA MET A 298 7.54 -20.32 8.17
C MET A 298 7.65 -21.23 9.39
N THR A 299 8.83 -21.85 9.56
CA THR A 299 9.24 -22.54 10.80
C THR A 299 10.45 -21.80 11.35
N ALA A 300 10.46 -21.45 12.64
CA ALA A 300 11.58 -20.75 13.26
C ALA A 300 12.29 -21.58 14.28
N TYR A 301 13.61 -21.37 14.35
CA TYR A 301 14.52 -21.89 15.35
C TYR A 301 15.26 -20.73 16.04
N THR A 302 15.34 -20.75 17.36
CA THR A 302 16.28 -19.91 18.11
C THR A 302 17.67 -20.51 18.01
N VAL A 303 18.66 -19.67 17.80
CA VAL A 303 20.07 -20.07 17.72
C VAL A 303 20.89 -19.23 18.69
N ARG A 304 21.59 -19.89 19.59
CA ARG A 304 22.51 -19.24 20.53
C ARG A 304 23.94 -19.67 20.20
N THR A 305 24.82 -18.70 20.07
CA THR A 305 26.24 -18.91 19.79
C THR A 305 27.04 -17.72 20.33
N GLU A 306 28.28 -17.99 20.73
CA GLU A 306 29.27 -16.97 21.04
C GLU A 306 30.23 -16.69 19.87
N GLU A 307 30.05 -17.39 18.74
CA GLU A 307 30.85 -17.15 17.56
C GLU A 307 30.56 -15.77 16.94
N ASN A 308 31.58 -15.15 16.40
CA ASN A 308 31.42 -13.89 15.66
C ASN A 308 30.79 -14.14 14.29
N LEU A 309 29.47 -14.01 14.19
CA LEU A 309 28.73 -14.24 12.96
C LEU A 309 29.23 -13.37 11.79
N ALA A 310 29.71 -12.15 12.06
CA ALA A 310 30.21 -11.28 11.01
C ALA A 310 31.51 -11.78 10.34
N ALA A 311 32.25 -12.66 11.01
CA ALA A 311 33.46 -13.29 10.48
C ALA A 311 33.16 -14.50 9.58
N LEU A 312 31.95 -15.04 9.62
CA LEU A 312 31.54 -16.19 8.83
C LEU A 312 30.89 -15.72 7.51
N PRO A 313 31.40 -16.18 6.34
CA PRO A 313 30.91 -15.69 5.05
C PRO A 313 29.40 -15.76 4.87
N ALA A 314 28.76 -16.85 5.30
CA ALA A 314 27.32 -17.06 5.18
C ALA A 314 26.48 -16.06 6.00
N PHE A 315 27.03 -15.47 7.04
CA PHE A 315 26.35 -14.56 7.96
C PHE A 315 26.91 -13.12 7.90
N SER A 316 27.86 -12.84 7.02
CA SER A 316 28.57 -11.55 6.92
C SER A 316 27.63 -10.35 6.65
N SER A 317 26.45 -10.60 6.09
CA SER A 317 25.42 -9.59 5.89
C SER A 317 24.58 -9.28 7.14
N LEU A 318 24.69 -10.10 8.19
CA LEU A 318 23.95 -9.90 9.43
C LEU A 318 24.62 -8.80 10.28
N ARG A 319 23.77 -7.98 10.89
CA ARG A 319 24.18 -6.95 11.85
C ARG A 319 23.46 -7.17 13.15
N PHE A 320 24.18 -6.96 14.25
CA PHE A 320 23.60 -6.99 15.59
C PHE A 320 22.87 -5.68 15.88
N TYR A 321 21.69 -5.79 16.45
CA TYR A 321 20.88 -4.68 16.93
C TYR A 321 20.48 -4.93 18.37
N ALA A 322 20.68 -3.94 19.23
CA ALA A 322 20.06 -3.95 20.55
C ALA A 322 18.53 -3.89 20.42
N LYS A 323 17.79 -4.52 21.32
CA LYS A 323 16.31 -4.58 21.22
C LYS A 323 15.68 -3.21 21.00
N LYS A 324 16.04 -2.23 21.81
CA LYS A 324 15.54 -0.85 21.70
C LYS A 324 15.90 -0.20 20.37
N GLU A 325 17.12 -0.38 19.91
CA GLU A 325 17.59 0.16 18.63
C GLU A 325 16.81 -0.45 17.44
N ALA A 326 16.58 -1.76 17.46
CA ALA A 326 15.79 -2.43 16.43
C ALA A 326 14.35 -1.91 16.39
N GLU A 327 13.71 -1.73 17.55
CA GLU A 327 12.36 -1.19 17.65
C GLU A 327 12.26 0.25 17.12
N GLU A 328 13.24 1.10 17.43
CA GLU A 328 13.22 2.51 17.06
C GLU A 328 13.66 2.78 15.61
N ARG A 329 14.64 2.05 15.09
CA ARG A 329 15.36 2.39 13.86
C ARG A 329 15.18 1.41 12.71
N VAL A 330 14.93 0.12 13.01
CA VAL A 330 14.87 -0.91 11.99
C VAL A 330 13.42 -1.21 11.62
N SER A 331 13.11 -1.14 10.33
CA SER A 331 11.79 -1.55 9.83
C SER A 331 11.77 -3.04 9.56
N VAL A 332 11.20 -3.81 10.48
CA VAL A 332 10.99 -5.25 10.32
C VAL A 332 9.58 -5.50 9.78
N PRO A 333 9.44 -6.12 8.59
CA PRO A 333 8.16 -6.40 7.98
C PRO A 333 7.23 -7.23 8.88
N SER A 334 5.92 -7.03 8.75
CA SER A 334 4.90 -7.77 9.50
C SER A 334 5.04 -9.29 9.37
N ALA A 335 5.58 -9.77 8.24
CA ALA A 335 5.87 -11.18 8.02
C ALA A 335 6.83 -11.79 9.06
N PHE A 336 7.70 -10.98 9.66
CA PHE A 336 8.68 -11.44 10.65
C PHE A 336 8.40 -10.95 12.08
N ARG A 337 7.42 -10.09 12.31
CA ARG A 337 7.13 -9.57 13.66
C ARG A 337 6.78 -10.64 14.70
N TRP A 338 6.18 -11.73 14.26
CA TRP A 338 5.86 -12.84 15.14
C TRP A 338 7.09 -13.50 15.78
N CYS A 339 8.28 -13.28 15.20
CA CYS A 339 9.56 -13.77 15.73
C CYS A 339 9.93 -13.11 17.06
N TYR A 340 9.53 -11.85 17.28
CA TYR A 340 9.88 -11.08 18.47
C TYR A 340 9.45 -11.75 19.79
N LYS A 341 8.42 -12.57 19.78
CA LYS A 341 7.99 -13.31 20.98
C LYS A 341 8.97 -14.38 21.45
N TYR A 342 10.01 -14.65 20.66
CA TYR A 342 11.04 -15.67 20.96
C TYR A 342 12.42 -15.06 21.21
N LEU A 343 12.53 -13.72 21.22
CA LEU A 343 13.78 -12.95 21.35
C LEU A 343 13.96 -12.34 22.75
#